data_427ea6e3f8a24de607dbb7adc83206c6
#
_entry.id   427ea6e3f8a24de607dbb7adc83206c6
#
_cell.length_a   1.000
_cell.length_b   1.000
_cell.length_c   1.000
_cell.angle_alpha   90.00
_cell.angle_beta   90.00
_cell.angle_gamma   90.00
#
_symmetry.space_group_name_H-M   'P 1'
#
loop_
_entity.id
_entity.type
_entity.pdbx_description
1 polymer ?
#
loop_
_entity_poly.entity_id
_entity_poly.type
_entity_poly.pdbx_seq_one_letter_code
_entity_poly.pdbx_strand_id
1 'polypeptide(L)'
;VIMLFGWVWADAAVSILVALLIVRSGYAVVKNAAHILMEGAPNHIDQSVIIKTLSAHPNVLSVHDLHVWTITSGLHSLSCHIIVPSSLTLQQTDALLSELQHELQHLGIGHSTIQFESDLHAHSAQFNCDITSAPPVHAHAH
;
A
#
# COMPACT_ATOMS: atom_id res chain seq x y z
N VAL A 1 43.53 21.76 -21.70
CA VAL A 1 43.31 22.72 -20.60
C VAL A 1 44.21 22.36 -19.39
N ILE A 2 44.30 21.08 -19.00
CA ILE A 2 45.07 20.60 -17.82
C ILE A 2 46.59 20.86 -18.01
N MET A 3 47.12 20.66 -19.21
CA MET A 3 48.56 20.93 -19.50
C MET A 3 48.94 22.41 -19.53
N LEU A 4 47.98 23.33 -19.66
CA LEU A 4 48.27 24.78 -19.74
C LEU A 4 48.27 25.49 -18.38
N PHE A 5 47.59 24.94 -17.35
CA PHE A 5 47.45 25.60 -16.05
C PHE A 5 48.04 24.83 -14.86
N GLY A 6 48.60 23.61 -15.07
CA GLY A 6 49.21 22.82 -13.98
C GLY A 6 48.22 22.38 -12.86
N TRP A 7 46.92 22.41 -13.10
CA TRP A 7 45.89 22.07 -12.13
C TRP A 7 45.66 20.54 -12.08
N VAL A 8 46.67 19.78 -11.69
CA VAL A 8 46.62 18.32 -11.58
C VAL A 8 45.57 17.87 -10.52
N TRP A 9 45.37 18.69 -9.49
CA TRP A 9 44.39 18.42 -8.45
C TRP A 9 42.92 18.55 -8.92
N ALA A 10 42.70 19.36 -9.97
CA ALA A 10 41.33 19.57 -10.47
C ALA A 10 40.71 18.29 -11.06
N ASP A 11 41.53 17.46 -11.72
CA ASP A 11 41.10 16.17 -12.25
C ASP A 11 40.67 15.22 -11.12
N ALA A 12 41.48 15.12 -10.06
CA ALA A 12 41.12 14.32 -8.88
C ALA A 12 39.86 14.85 -8.18
N ALA A 13 39.70 16.17 -8.05
CA ALA A 13 38.52 16.77 -7.43
C ALA A 13 37.24 16.51 -8.24
N VAL A 14 37.30 16.66 -9.56
CA VAL A 14 36.16 16.36 -10.45
C VAL A 14 35.82 14.87 -10.40
N SER A 15 36.83 14.00 -10.42
CA SER A 15 36.61 12.54 -10.31
C SER A 15 35.92 12.16 -8.99
N ILE A 16 36.35 12.74 -7.87
CA ILE A 16 35.71 12.53 -6.56
C ILE A 16 34.26 13.05 -6.58
N LEU A 17 34.01 14.24 -7.12
CA LEU A 17 32.69 14.82 -7.23
C LEU A 17 31.72 13.89 -8.03
N VAL A 18 32.18 13.43 -9.19
CA VAL A 18 31.43 12.53 -10.06
C VAL A 18 31.16 11.20 -9.32
N ALA A 19 32.17 10.63 -8.65
CA ALA A 19 32.00 9.43 -7.86
C ALA A 19 30.93 9.60 -6.74
N LEU A 20 30.94 10.72 -6.03
CA LEU A 20 29.93 11.02 -5.00
C LEU A 20 28.52 11.16 -5.59
N LEU A 21 28.38 11.78 -6.76
CA LEU A 21 27.08 11.89 -7.45
C LEU A 21 26.56 10.52 -7.88
N ILE A 22 27.43 9.65 -8.37
CA ILE A 22 27.07 8.27 -8.75
C ILE A 22 26.62 7.47 -7.52
N VAL A 23 27.38 7.52 -6.42
CA VAL A 23 27.03 6.82 -5.17
C VAL A 23 25.70 7.33 -4.63
N ARG A 24 25.49 8.66 -4.61
CA ARG A 24 24.21 9.24 -4.17
C ARG A 24 23.03 8.76 -5.04
N SER A 25 23.21 8.77 -6.36
CA SER A 25 22.17 8.30 -7.30
C SER A 25 21.88 6.81 -7.12
N GLY A 26 22.92 5.98 -7.02
CA GLY A 26 22.79 4.55 -6.78
C GLY A 26 22.07 4.25 -5.47
N TYR A 27 22.40 4.97 -4.40
CA TYR A 27 21.72 4.82 -3.10
C TYR A 27 20.21 5.12 -3.20
N ALA A 28 19.84 6.18 -3.91
CA ALA A 28 18.44 6.54 -4.10
C ALA A 28 17.66 5.44 -4.84
N VAL A 29 18.26 4.83 -5.88
CA VAL A 29 17.65 3.72 -6.63
C VAL A 29 17.49 2.49 -5.74
N VAL A 30 18.54 2.10 -5.00
CA VAL A 30 18.49 0.94 -4.09
C VAL A 30 17.45 1.16 -3.00
N LYS A 31 17.39 2.35 -2.40
CA LYS A 31 16.38 2.66 -1.38
C LYS A 31 14.95 2.53 -1.91
N ASN A 32 14.68 3.06 -3.11
CA ASN A 32 13.37 2.95 -3.74
C ASN A 32 13.01 1.49 -4.08
N ALA A 33 13.95 0.75 -4.65
CA ALA A 33 13.74 -0.66 -4.95
C ALA A 33 13.46 -1.48 -3.68
N ALA A 34 14.23 -1.25 -2.61
CA ALA A 34 13.99 -1.91 -1.33
C ALA A 34 12.62 -1.55 -0.75
N HIS A 35 12.18 -0.29 -0.82
CA HIS A 35 10.86 0.12 -0.35
C HIS A 35 9.73 -0.62 -1.08
N ILE A 36 9.83 -0.77 -2.41
CA ILE A 36 8.85 -1.52 -3.21
C ILE A 36 8.89 -3.01 -2.86
N LEU A 37 10.08 -3.61 -2.76
CA LEU A 37 10.23 -5.04 -2.43
C LEU A 37 9.75 -5.40 -1.02
N MET A 38 9.76 -4.43 -0.10
CA MET A 38 9.24 -4.57 1.27
C MET A 38 7.74 -4.23 1.37
N GLU A 39 7.05 -4.11 0.24
CA GLU A 39 5.62 -3.74 0.20
C GLU A 39 5.32 -2.44 0.96
N GLY A 40 6.23 -1.48 0.86
CA GLY A 40 6.11 -0.20 1.56
C GLY A 40 4.87 0.58 1.15
N ALA A 41 4.17 1.11 2.14
CA ALA A 41 3.03 1.98 1.91
C ALA A 41 3.45 3.24 1.13
N PRO A 42 2.70 3.66 0.10
CA PRO A 42 3.02 4.85 -0.67
C PRO A 42 2.84 6.11 0.18
N ASN A 43 3.88 6.95 0.26
CA ASN A 43 3.90 8.15 1.11
C ASN A 43 2.85 9.22 0.73
N HIS A 44 2.30 9.15 -0.47
CA HIS A 44 1.35 10.14 -1.00
C HIS A 44 -0.12 9.70 -0.92
N ILE A 45 -0.38 8.46 -0.49
CA ILE A 45 -1.73 7.94 -0.30
C ILE A 45 -2.07 7.94 1.18
N ASP A 46 -3.07 8.75 1.54
CA ASP A 46 -3.56 8.83 2.91
C ASP A 46 -4.64 7.76 3.15
N GLN A 47 -4.33 6.80 4.00
CA GLN A 47 -5.26 5.72 4.38
C GLN A 47 -6.56 6.26 5.00
N SER A 48 -6.51 7.40 5.68
CA SER A 48 -7.70 8.02 6.28
C SER A 48 -8.70 8.49 5.22
N VAL A 49 -8.21 8.97 4.08
CA VAL A 49 -9.04 9.35 2.94
C VAL A 49 -9.70 8.12 2.33
N ILE A 50 -8.96 7.02 2.17
CA ILE A 50 -9.50 5.76 1.65
C ILE A 50 -10.62 5.26 2.55
N ILE A 51 -10.38 5.16 3.86
CA ILE A 51 -11.39 4.68 4.83
C ILE A 51 -12.63 5.56 4.74
N LYS A 52 -12.46 6.89 4.71
CA LYS A 52 -13.58 7.82 4.62
C LYS A 52 -14.38 7.65 3.33
N THR A 53 -13.70 7.47 2.20
CA THR A 53 -14.35 7.26 0.90
C THR A 53 -15.15 5.97 0.89
N LEU A 54 -14.54 4.85 1.32
CA LEU A 54 -15.23 3.55 1.38
C LEU A 54 -16.42 3.58 2.36
N SER A 55 -16.25 4.20 3.53
CA SER A 55 -17.29 4.31 4.55
C SER A 55 -18.42 5.30 4.20
N ALA A 56 -18.25 6.10 3.17
CA ALA A 56 -19.31 7.02 2.72
C ALA A 56 -20.44 6.29 1.96
N HIS A 57 -20.19 5.06 1.50
CA HIS A 57 -21.19 4.28 0.78
C HIS A 57 -22.25 3.72 1.74
N PRO A 58 -23.56 3.85 1.45
CA PRO A 58 -24.64 3.51 2.37
C PRO A 58 -24.70 2.02 2.77
N ASN A 59 -24.18 1.12 1.92
CA ASN A 59 -24.13 -0.32 2.18
C ASN A 59 -22.81 -0.76 2.86
N VAL A 60 -21.94 0.15 3.23
CA VAL A 60 -20.71 -0.12 3.98
C VAL A 60 -20.95 0.22 5.45
N LEU A 61 -20.95 -0.78 6.31
CA LEU A 61 -21.13 -0.59 7.75
C LEU A 61 -19.82 -0.29 8.46
N SER A 62 -18.73 -0.93 8.04
CA SER A 62 -17.40 -0.74 8.60
C SER A 62 -16.32 -1.19 7.61
N VAL A 63 -15.15 -0.56 7.69
CA VAL A 63 -13.94 -0.93 6.94
C VAL A 63 -12.86 -1.25 7.97
N HIS A 64 -12.19 -2.41 7.84
CA HIS A 64 -11.10 -2.81 8.72
C HIS A 64 -10.04 -3.62 7.96
N ASP A 65 -8.94 -3.92 8.61
CA ASP A 65 -7.79 -4.65 8.05
C ASP A 65 -7.32 -4.05 6.72
N LEU A 66 -7.18 -2.72 6.70
CA LEU A 66 -6.77 -1.97 5.50
C LEU A 66 -5.25 -2.01 5.34
N HIS A 67 -4.81 -2.61 4.26
CA HIS A 67 -3.42 -2.63 3.82
C HIS A 67 -3.30 -1.96 2.46
N VAL A 68 -2.30 -1.09 2.30
CA VAL A 68 -1.98 -0.42 1.03
C VAL A 68 -0.49 -0.55 0.79
N TRP A 69 -0.10 -1.03 -0.39
CA TRP A 69 1.31 -1.19 -0.76
C TRP A 69 1.56 -0.82 -2.22
N THR A 70 2.83 -0.65 -2.56
CA THR A 70 3.27 -0.32 -3.91
C THR A 70 3.73 -1.59 -4.63
N ILE A 71 3.14 -1.91 -5.79
CA ILE A 71 3.56 -3.02 -6.65
C ILE A 71 4.72 -2.58 -7.55
N THR A 72 4.59 -1.41 -8.16
CA THR A 72 5.62 -0.77 -8.98
C THR A 72 5.39 0.73 -9.01
N SER A 73 6.30 1.49 -9.61
CA SER A 73 6.16 2.94 -9.72
C SER A 73 4.82 3.32 -10.37
N GLY A 74 3.97 4.00 -9.62
CA GLY A 74 2.65 4.47 -10.07
C GLY A 74 1.53 3.42 -10.03
N LEU A 75 1.80 2.19 -9.60
CA LEU A 75 0.77 1.16 -9.39
C LEU A 75 0.72 0.76 -7.91
N HIS A 76 -0.39 1.08 -7.27
CA HIS A 76 -0.65 0.77 -5.88
C HIS A 76 -1.75 -0.27 -5.77
N SER A 77 -1.64 -1.12 -4.77
CA SER A 77 -2.62 -2.16 -4.44
C SER A 77 -3.18 -1.93 -3.05
N LEU A 78 -4.39 -2.44 -2.84
CA LEU A 78 -5.09 -2.38 -1.57
C LEU A 78 -5.72 -3.72 -1.26
N SER A 79 -5.68 -4.12 0.00
CA SER A 79 -6.59 -5.13 0.55
C SER A 79 -7.30 -4.56 1.76
N CYS A 80 -8.59 -4.91 1.91
CA CYS A 80 -9.35 -4.56 3.10
C CYS A 80 -10.53 -5.51 3.29
N HIS A 81 -11.07 -5.51 4.52
CA HIS A 81 -12.32 -6.14 4.86
C HIS A 81 -13.42 -5.08 5.01
N ILE A 82 -14.59 -5.36 4.48
CA ILE A 82 -15.76 -4.47 4.54
C ILE A 82 -16.96 -5.23 5.09
N ILE A 83 -17.49 -4.73 6.20
CA ILE A 83 -18.73 -5.25 6.76
C ILE A 83 -19.91 -4.66 6.00
N VAL A 84 -20.77 -5.52 5.52
CA VAL A 84 -22.00 -5.17 4.79
C VAL A 84 -23.22 -5.81 5.45
N PRO A 85 -24.45 -5.27 5.22
CA PRO A 85 -25.66 -5.90 5.69
C PRO A 85 -25.82 -7.32 5.15
N SER A 86 -26.15 -8.27 6.01
CA SER A 86 -26.39 -9.68 5.65
C SER A 86 -27.59 -9.89 4.70
N SER A 87 -28.40 -8.84 4.51
CA SER A 87 -29.51 -8.84 3.56
C SER A 87 -29.09 -8.64 2.09
N LEU A 88 -27.83 -8.27 1.83
CA LEU A 88 -27.35 -8.08 0.47
C LEU A 88 -27.23 -9.42 -0.27
N THR A 89 -27.74 -9.44 -1.49
CA THR A 89 -27.53 -10.57 -2.40
C THR A 89 -26.13 -10.48 -3.03
N LEU A 90 -25.61 -11.61 -3.54
CA LEU A 90 -24.34 -11.64 -4.23
C LEU A 90 -24.27 -10.63 -5.39
N GLN A 91 -25.37 -10.51 -6.16
CA GLN A 91 -25.45 -9.55 -7.26
C GLN A 91 -25.33 -8.09 -6.78
N GLN A 92 -25.92 -7.76 -5.64
CA GLN A 92 -25.80 -6.42 -5.05
C GLN A 92 -24.39 -6.17 -4.51
N THR A 93 -23.75 -7.22 -3.98
CA THR A 93 -22.36 -7.15 -3.51
C THR A 93 -21.38 -6.95 -4.69
N ASP A 94 -21.61 -7.59 -5.83
CA ASP A 94 -20.81 -7.38 -7.04
C ASP A 94 -20.95 -5.96 -7.60
N ALA A 95 -22.17 -5.40 -7.58
CA ALA A 95 -22.41 -4.01 -7.96
C ALA A 95 -21.67 -3.06 -7.01
N LEU A 96 -21.79 -3.27 -5.70
CA LEU A 96 -21.06 -2.50 -4.68
C LEU A 96 -19.54 -2.57 -4.89
N LEU A 97 -19.00 -3.77 -5.16
CA LEU A 97 -17.58 -3.95 -5.45
C LEU A 97 -17.12 -3.07 -6.60
N SER A 98 -17.90 -3.04 -7.68
CA SER A 98 -17.57 -2.24 -8.87
C SER A 98 -17.56 -0.73 -8.58
N GLU A 99 -18.51 -0.25 -7.77
CA GLU A 99 -18.58 1.15 -7.35
C GLU A 99 -17.38 1.52 -6.46
N LEU A 100 -17.08 0.70 -5.44
CA LEU A 100 -15.95 0.93 -4.55
C LEU A 100 -14.61 0.88 -5.29
N GLN A 101 -14.45 -0.03 -6.25
CA GLN A 101 -13.25 -0.11 -7.09
C GLN A 101 -13.08 1.14 -7.95
N HIS A 102 -14.16 1.68 -8.50
CA HIS A 102 -14.14 2.93 -9.26
C HIS A 102 -13.66 4.11 -8.39
N GLU A 103 -14.20 4.25 -7.18
CA GLU A 103 -13.75 5.29 -6.23
C GLU A 103 -12.26 5.12 -5.84
N LEU A 104 -11.81 3.89 -5.62
CA LEU A 104 -10.41 3.59 -5.31
C LEU A 104 -9.47 3.96 -6.47
N GLN A 105 -9.88 3.78 -7.73
CA GLN A 105 -9.10 4.19 -8.89
C GLN A 105 -8.87 5.70 -8.92
N HIS A 106 -9.86 6.51 -8.54
CA HIS A 106 -9.71 7.96 -8.41
C HIS A 106 -8.73 8.37 -7.30
N LEU A 107 -8.51 7.52 -6.31
CA LEU A 107 -7.51 7.71 -5.26
C LEU A 107 -6.12 7.15 -5.62
N GLY A 108 -5.94 6.66 -6.86
CA GLY A 108 -4.66 6.13 -7.35
C GLY A 108 -4.42 4.65 -7.00
N ILE A 109 -5.44 3.92 -6.56
CA ILE A 109 -5.38 2.48 -6.30
C ILE A 109 -5.76 1.73 -7.58
N GLY A 110 -4.79 1.16 -8.27
CA GLY A 110 -5.00 0.46 -9.54
C GLY A 110 -5.46 -1.00 -9.38
N HIS A 111 -5.25 -1.60 -8.21
CA HIS A 111 -5.68 -2.97 -7.90
C HIS A 111 -6.20 -3.05 -6.49
N SER A 112 -7.38 -3.67 -6.29
CA SER A 112 -7.95 -3.84 -4.96
C SER A 112 -8.53 -5.23 -4.76
N THR A 113 -8.31 -5.78 -3.59
CA THR A 113 -8.93 -7.01 -3.10
C THR A 113 -9.78 -6.66 -1.89
N ILE A 114 -11.09 -6.78 -2.02
CA ILE A 114 -12.05 -6.46 -0.97
C ILE A 114 -12.73 -7.74 -0.54
N GLN A 115 -12.60 -8.07 0.75
CA GLN A 115 -13.35 -9.15 1.37
C GLN A 115 -14.60 -8.58 2.02
N PHE A 116 -15.76 -9.05 1.57
CA PHE A 116 -17.02 -8.68 2.22
C PHE A 116 -17.35 -9.64 3.35
N GLU A 117 -17.73 -9.06 4.48
CA GLU A 117 -18.16 -9.79 5.67
C GLU A 117 -19.57 -9.35 6.05
N SER A 118 -20.39 -10.29 6.49
CA SER A 118 -21.73 -9.96 6.97
C SER A 118 -21.67 -9.39 8.39
N ASP A 119 -22.61 -8.51 8.72
CA ASP A 119 -22.82 -7.98 10.07
C ASP A 119 -23.05 -9.04 11.15
N LEU A 120 -23.42 -10.27 10.74
CA LEU A 120 -23.60 -11.42 11.65
C LEU A 120 -22.27 -12.03 12.13
N HIS A 121 -21.17 -11.79 11.42
CA HIS A 121 -19.83 -12.33 11.70
C HIS A 121 -18.81 -11.21 11.98
N ALA A 122 -19.27 -10.00 12.35
CA ALA A 122 -18.39 -8.88 12.61
C ALA A 122 -17.35 -9.21 13.67
N HIS A 123 -16.12 -9.44 13.25
CA HIS A 123 -14.96 -9.45 14.13
C HIS A 123 -14.71 -8.02 14.63
N SER A 124 -14.04 -7.88 15.78
CA SER A 124 -13.79 -6.58 16.41
C SER A 124 -13.33 -5.53 15.41
N ALA A 125 -13.97 -4.37 15.41
CA ALA A 125 -13.74 -3.23 14.50
C ALA A 125 -12.37 -2.55 14.73
N GLN A 126 -11.28 -3.32 14.70
CA GLN A 126 -9.92 -2.79 14.70
C GLN A 126 -9.46 -2.64 13.26
N PHE A 127 -8.93 -1.46 12.92
CA PHE A 127 -8.43 -1.14 11.58
C PHE A 127 -7.21 -1.96 11.15
N ASN A 128 -6.59 -2.68 12.09
CA ASN A 128 -5.46 -3.57 11.86
C ASN A 128 -5.74 -4.97 12.42
N CYS A 129 -5.27 -5.99 11.72
CA CYS A 129 -5.24 -7.36 12.24
C CYS A 129 -4.53 -7.40 13.58
N ASP A 130 -5.19 -7.85 14.63
CA ASP A 130 -4.53 -8.08 15.93
C ASP A 130 -3.71 -9.37 15.84
N ILE A 131 -2.43 -9.21 15.44
CA ILE A 131 -1.47 -10.32 15.32
C ILE A 131 -1.12 -10.90 16.70
N THR A 132 -1.54 -10.25 17.80
CA THR A 132 -1.21 -10.68 19.18
C THR A 132 -2.18 -11.75 19.69
N SER A 133 -3.34 -11.91 19.10
CA SER A 133 -4.32 -12.94 19.42
C SER A 133 -4.27 -14.09 18.40
N ALA A 134 -3.21 -14.89 18.41
CA ALA A 134 -3.25 -16.16 17.69
C ALA A 134 -4.43 -16.99 18.23
N PRO A 135 -5.36 -17.45 17.38
CA PRO A 135 -6.46 -18.31 17.84
C PRO A 135 -5.86 -19.55 18.52
N PRO A 136 -6.48 -20.06 19.59
CA PRO A 136 -6.02 -21.27 20.24
C PRO A 136 -5.95 -22.39 19.19
N VAL A 137 -4.78 -23.01 19.07
CA VAL A 137 -4.60 -24.18 18.20
C VAL A 137 -5.58 -25.25 18.66
N HIS A 138 -6.64 -25.47 17.90
CA HIS A 138 -7.54 -26.59 18.12
C HIS A 138 -6.73 -27.87 17.88
N ALA A 139 -6.29 -28.53 18.95
CA ALA A 139 -5.71 -29.85 18.89
C ALA A 139 -6.81 -30.80 18.35
N HIS A 140 -6.66 -31.22 17.11
CA HIS A 140 -7.45 -32.32 16.57
C HIS A 140 -6.99 -33.58 17.32
N ALA A 141 -7.82 -34.01 18.30
CA ALA A 141 -7.67 -35.33 18.90
C ALA A 141 -8.04 -36.37 17.82
N HIS A 142 -7.07 -37.23 17.50
CA HIS A 142 -7.24 -38.44 16.71
C HIS A 142 -7.93 -39.53 17.53
#